data_b73c8131cbafe7dc54e533d895b277a0
#
_entry.id   b73c8131cbafe7dc54e533d895b277a0
#
_cell.length_a   1.000
_cell.length_b   1.000
_cell.length_c   1.000
_cell.angle_alpha   90.00
_cell.angle_beta   90.00
_cell.angle_gamma   90.00
#
_symmetry.space_group_name_H-M   'P 1'
#
loop_
_entity.id
_entity.type
_entity.pdbx_description
1 polymer ?
#
loop_
_entity_poly.entity_id
_entity_poly.type
_entity_poly.pdbx_seq_one_letter_code
_entity_poly.pdbx_strand_id
1 'polypeptide(L)'
;MYRFISICSLISLIAPLLSHAKDNRPNIVFIIADDLAWDDLGCTGNPKVRTPNLDRLAKGGMSFTNAFLTISSCSPSRASIITSTYPHQTDAEQLHWPLPPDRLTFVELLKASGYWTVAAGKWHLGNFVKDRFNEVREADVSGFQLPTGQAAKEGKITQKVIGDARSGCDQWVPILKARPKNKPLFAWLAALDPHRDYDEGILDKPHKPENVRLPPYVADTLKSRKDYALYYDEITRLDRFVGNVIEELHEQNIFENTFILFISDNGRPFPRDKTTLYDSGIKTPFIIHWPKHVKPNSKSDSLVSSIDIAPAFLELAGLSTPTIFEG
;
A
#
# COMPACT_ATOMS: atom_id res chain seq x y z
N MET A 1 7.51 -86.14 6.56
CA MET A 1 8.60 -85.17 6.37
C MET A 1 8.01 -84.02 5.51
N TYR A 2 7.37 -83.06 6.14
CA TYR A 2 6.72 -81.94 5.44
C TYR A 2 7.57 -80.69 5.63
N ARG A 3 8.00 -80.05 4.47
CA ARG A 3 8.73 -78.79 4.44
C ARG A 3 7.71 -77.67 4.39
N PHE A 4 7.69 -76.79 5.41
CA PHE A 4 7.00 -75.52 5.34
C PHE A 4 7.85 -74.50 4.55
N ILE A 5 7.28 -73.95 3.50
CA ILE A 5 7.81 -72.80 2.79
C ILE A 5 7.18 -71.57 3.39
N SER A 6 8.02 -70.75 4.06
CA SER A 6 7.63 -69.45 4.59
C SER A 6 7.70 -68.39 3.49
N ILE A 7 6.57 -67.88 3.08
CA ILE A 7 6.47 -66.73 2.13
C ILE A 7 6.49 -65.44 2.96
N CYS A 8 7.68 -64.78 2.98
CA CYS A 8 7.79 -63.40 3.48
C CYS A 8 7.21 -62.44 2.44
N SER A 9 6.01 -61.93 2.71
CA SER A 9 5.42 -60.86 1.90
C SER A 9 6.12 -59.52 2.22
N LEU A 10 6.90 -59.00 1.28
CA LEU A 10 7.47 -57.65 1.30
C LEU A 10 6.35 -56.67 0.97
N ILE A 11 5.76 -56.05 1.99
CA ILE A 11 4.85 -54.92 1.81
C ILE A 11 5.72 -53.67 1.60
N SER A 12 5.95 -53.29 0.33
CA SER A 12 6.55 -51.99 -0.01
C SER A 12 5.57 -50.87 0.34
N LEU A 13 5.85 -50.15 1.43
CA LEU A 13 5.16 -48.90 1.73
C LEU A 13 5.52 -47.86 0.65
N ILE A 14 4.69 -47.74 -0.36
CA ILE A 14 4.72 -46.60 -1.27
C ILE A 14 4.06 -45.42 -0.49
N ALA A 15 4.88 -44.64 0.20
CA ALA A 15 4.45 -43.34 0.69
C ALA A 15 4.16 -42.48 -0.54
N PRO A 16 2.96 -41.92 -0.69
CA PRO A 16 2.70 -40.98 -1.76
C PRO A 16 3.60 -39.76 -1.52
N LEU A 17 4.54 -39.52 -2.41
CA LEU A 17 5.21 -38.23 -2.55
C LEU A 17 4.10 -37.23 -2.91
N LEU A 18 3.55 -36.57 -1.90
CA LEU A 18 2.72 -35.40 -2.07
C LEU A 18 3.62 -34.32 -2.71
N SER A 19 3.73 -34.38 -4.03
CA SER A 19 4.23 -33.26 -4.81
C SER A 19 3.30 -32.08 -4.47
N HIS A 20 3.78 -31.18 -3.63
CA HIS A 20 3.11 -29.91 -3.42
C HIS A 20 3.15 -29.20 -4.78
N ALA A 21 2.07 -29.25 -5.51
CA ALA A 21 1.93 -28.45 -6.72
C ALA A 21 2.28 -27.00 -6.33
N LYS A 22 3.22 -26.41 -7.05
CA LYS A 22 3.62 -25.02 -6.82
C LYS A 22 2.36 -24.17 -6.95
N ASP A 23 2.03 -23.41 -5.92
CA ASP A 23 0.91 -22.46 -5.95
C ASP A 23 1.22 -21.42 -7.04
N ASN A 24 0.42 -21.42 -8.11
CA ASN A 24 0.63 -20.54 -9.26
C ASN A 24 -0.15 -19.22 -9.15
N ARG A 25 -0.89 -19.03 -8.06
CA ARG A 25 -1.58 -17.76 -7.82
C ARG A 25 -0.56 -16.62 -7.73
N PRO A 26 -0.89 -15.42 -8.24
CA PRO A 26 0.03 -14.29 -8.18
C PRO A 26 0.28 -13.84 -6.74
N ASN A 27 1.47 -13.33 -6.48
CA ASN A 27 1.68 -12.47 -5.32
C ASN A 27 0.98 -11.15 -5.57
N ILE A 28 0.51 -10.50 -4.51
CA ILE A 28 -0.17 -9.21 -4.57
C ILE A 28 0.59 -8.25 -3.65
N VAL A 29 1.12 -7.18 -4.22
CA VAL A 29 1.78 -6.10 -3.48
C VAL A 29 0.97 -4.83 -3.67
N PHE A 30 0.35 -4.37 -2.60
CA PHE A 30 -0.45 -3.16 -2.57
C PHE A 30 0.31 -2.06 -1.84
N ILE A 31 0.69 -1.01 -2.57
CA ILE A 31 1.48 0.13 -2.07
C ILE A 31 0.56 1.34 -1.95
N ILE A 32 0.53 1.95 -0.78
CA ILE A 32 -0.33 3.08 -0.47
C ILE A 32 0.51 4.25 0.02
N ALA A 33 0.53 5.35 -0.73
CA ALA A 33 1.06 6.62 -0.26
C ALA A 33 0.07 7.32 0.69
N ASP A 34 0.58 8.20 1.55
CA ASP A 34 -0.23 9.01 2.46
C ASP A 34 -0.18 10.47 2.03
N ASP A 35 -1.32 11.04 1.66
CA ASP A 35 -1.41 12.45 1.26
C ASP A 35 -0.73 12.78 -0.10
N LEU A 36 -0.70 11.85 -1.07
CA LEU A 36 -0.13 12.10 -2.39
C LEU A 36 -1.19 12.49 -3.42
N ALA A 37 -1.03 13.62 -4.08
CA ALA A 37 -1.94 14.02 -5.15
C ALA A 37 -1.79 13.16 -6.41
N TRP A 38 -2.91 12.99 -7.11
CA TRP A 38 -2.99 12.20 -8.34
C TRP A 38 -2.06 12.70 -9.46
N ASP A 39 -1.71 14.00 -9.48
CA ASP A 39 -0.92 14.67 -10.52
C ASP A 39 0.50 15.04 -10.06
N ASP A 40 1.00 14.51 -8.94
CA ASP A 40 2.32 14.82 -8.41
C ASP A 40 3.35 13.69 -8.59
N LEU A 41 3.24 12.94 -9.71
CA LEU A 41 4.25 11.98 -10.16
C LEU A 41 4.74 12.36 -11.57
N GLY A 42 5.95 11.94 -11.93
CA GLY A 42 6.47 12.13 -13.29
C GLY A 42 5.54 11.52 -14.33
N CYS A 43 5.13 10.28 -14.15
CA CYS A 43 4.21 9.55 -15.04
C CYS A 43 2.80 10.15 -15.12
N THR A 44 2.38 10.93 -14.15
CA THR A 44 1.07 11.63 -14.16
C THR A 44 1.16 13.08 -14.63
N GLY A 45 2.35 13.52 -15.06
CA GLY A 45 2.55 14.80 -15.76
C GLY A 45 3.16 15.92 -14.91
N ASN A 46 3.80 15.60 -13.78
CA ASN A 46 4.60 16.56 -13.03
C ASN A 46 6.12 16.34 -13.25
N PRO A 47 6.75 17.05 -14.21
CA PRO A 47 8.17 16.87 -14.49
C PRO A 47 9.09 17.48 -13.41
N LYS A 48 8.54 18.10 -12.38
CA LYS A 48 9.28 18.80 -11.33
C LYS A 48 9.56 17.91 -10.12
N VAL A 49 8.83 16.81 -9.97
CA VAL A 49 9.05 15.80 -8.94
C VAL A 49 9.86 14.62 -9.52
N ARG A 50 10.71 14.02 -8.73
CA ARG A 50 11.55 12.89 -9.17
C ARG A 50 10.99 11.58 -8.67
N THR A 51 10.38 10.80 -9.58
CA THR A 51 9.73 9.51 -9.27
C THR A 51 10.13 8.41 -10.26
N PRO A 52 11.45 8.14 -10.48
CA PRO A 52 11.90 7.25 -11.54
C PRO A 52 11.44 5.80 -11.38
N ASN A 53 11.18 5.31 -10.16
CA ASN A 53 10.74 3.95 -9.92
C ASN A 53 9.23 3.80 -10.20
N LEU A 54 8.41 4.74 -9.73
CA LEU A 54 6.98 4.80 -10.04
C LEU A 54 6.75 5.05 -11.53
N ASP A 55 7.55 5.92 -12.17
CA ASP A 55 7.49 6.16 -13.60
C ASP A 55 7.81 4.88 -14.39
N ARG A 56 8.75 4.06 -13.90
CA ARG A 56 9.10 2.77 -14.50
C ARG A 56 7.99 1.74 -14.32
N LEU A 57 7.35 1.68 -13.13
CA LEU A 57 6.17 0.84 -12.91
C LEU A 57 5.04 1.21 -13.87
N ALA A 58 4.71 2.48 -14.00
CA ALA A 58 3.68 2.96 -14.92
C ALA A 58 4.03 2.64 -16.39
N LYS A 59 5.29 2.82 -16.78
CA LYS A 59 5.77 2.49 -18.14
C LYS A 59 5.74 0.98 -18.41
N GLY A 60 6.01 0.16 -17.41
CA GLY A 60 5.93 -1.31 -17.50
C GLY A 60 4.53 -1.89 -17.35
N GLY A 61 3.55 -1.07 -16.99
CA GLY A 61 2.20 -1.47 -16.65
C GLY A 61 1.12 -0.58 -17.26
N MET A 62 0.06 -0.35 -16.49
CA MET A 62 -1.11 0.45 -16.86
C MET A 62 -1.39 1.52 -15.81
N SER A 63 -1.73 2.73 -16.28
CA SER A 63 -2.22 3.81 -15.42
C SER A 63 -3.68 4.11 -15.71
N PHE A 64 -4.48 4.31 -14.67
CA PHE A 64 -5.86 4.77 -14.79
C PHE A 64 -5.92 6.28 -14.59
N THR A 65 -6.62 6.96 -15.49
CA THR A 65 -6.75 8.42 -15.45
C THR A 65 -7.97 8.89 -14.65
N ASN A 66 -8.90 8.01 -14.33
CA ASN A 66 -10.15 8.28 -13.60
C ASN A 66 -10.34 7.32 -12.43
N ALA A 67 -9.39 7.32 -11.50
CA ALA A 67 -9.49 6.55 -10.27
C ALA A 67 -9.79 7.47 -9.08
N PHE A 68 -10.79 7.09 -8.29
CA PHE A 68 -11.30 7.93 -7.20
C PHE A 68 -11.41 7.14 -5.90
N LEU A 69 -11.14 7.84 -4.82
CA LEU A 69 -11.35 7.37 -3.46
C LEU A 69 -12.79 7.66 -3.04
N THR A 70 -13.32 6.87 -2.12
CA THR A 70 -14.65 7.08 -1.55
C THR A 70 -14.71 8.23 -0.57
N ILE A 71 -13.56 8.64 -0.04
CA ILE A 71 -13.41 9.75 0.91
C ILE A 71 -11.97 10.29 0.89
N SER A 72 -11.84 11.59 1.15
CA SER A 72 -10.54 12.28 1.24
C SER A 72 -10.06 12.36 2.68
N SER A 73 -9.80 11.22 3.32
CA SER A 73 -9.34 11.15 4.72
C SER A 73 -8.68 9.79 4.98
N CYS A 74 -7.53 9.79 5.65
CA CYS A 74 -6.64 8.61 5.76
C CYS A 74 -7.33 7.35 6.31
N SER A 75 -7.72 7.32 7.62
CA SER A 75 -8.28 6.09 8.21
C SER A 75 -9.61 5.68 7.60
N PRO A 76 -10.57 6.60 7.28
CA PRO A 76 -11.80 6.20 6.60
C PRO A 76 -11.58 5.65 5.19
N SER A 77 -10.64 6.21 4.43
CA SER A 77 -10.28 5.69 3.10
C SER A 77 -9.71 4.27 3.20
N ARG A 78 -8.81 4.04 4.15
CA ARG A 78 -8.23 2.71 4.40
C ARG A 78 -9.28 1.70 4.88
N ALA A 79 -10.22 2.13 5.73
CA ALA A 79 -11.36 1.31 6.17
C ALA A 79 -12.26 0.94 4.97
N SER A 80 -12.57 1.90 4.11
CA SER A 80 -13.36 1.68 2.90
C SER A 80 -12.68 0.69 1.93
N ILE A 81 -11.37 0.84 1.69
CA ILE A 81 -10.60 -0.05 0.82
C ILE A 81 -10.59 -1.48 1.36
N ILE A 82 -10.29 -1.68 2.65
CA ILE A 82 -10.12 -3.02 3.20
C ILE A 82 -11.43 -3.79 3.35
N THR A 83 -12.56 -3.09 3.48
CA THR A 83 -13.91 -3.65 3.57
C THR A 83 -14.68 -3.66 2.25
N SER A 84 -14.17 -2.97 1.21
CA SER A 84 -14.88 -2.77 -0.07
C SER A 84 -16.27 -2.17 0.10
N THR A 85 -16.44 -1.27 1.07
CA THR A 85 -17.71 -0.59 1.36
C THR A 85 -17.52 0.92 1.49
N TYR A 86 -18.59 1.70 1.30
CA TYR A 86 -18.52 3.13 1.49
C TYR A 86 -18.30 3.50 2.96
N PRO A 87 -17.65 4.65 3.26
CA PRO A 87 -17.28 5.04 4.62
C PRO A 87 -18.41 4.97 5.64
N HIS A 88 -19.63 5.39 5.28
CA HIS A 88 -20.81 5.39 6.17
C HIS A 88 -21.29 3.98 6.58
N GLN A 89 -20.76 2.93 5.94
CA GLN A 89 -21.09 1.54 6.23
C GLN A 89 -19.99 0.83 7.03
N THR A 90 -18.85 1.50 7.22
CA THR A 90 -17.69 0.90 7.91
C THR A 90 -17.77 1.02 9.42
N ASP A 91 -18.61 1.91 9.99
CA ASP A 91 -18.58 2.39 11.38
C ASP A 91 -17.20 2.93 11.78
N ALA A 92 -16.41 3.36 10.79
CA ALA A 92 -15.09 3.99 10.94
C ALA A 92 -14.94 5.18 9.98
N GLU A 93 -16.05 5.91 9.72
CA GLU A 93 -16.11 7.05 8.81
C GLU A 93 -15.43 8.30 9.34
N GLN A 94 -15.12 8.35 10.62
CA GLN A 94 -14.41 9.47 11.22
C GLN A 94 -12.91 9.21 11.31
N LEU A 95 -12.13 10.28 11.14
CA LEU A 95 -10.68 10.20 11.25
C LEU A 95 -10.26 9.65 12.63
N HIS A 96 -9.35 8.67 12.64
CA HIS A 96 -8.82 7.94 13.80
C HIS A 96 -9.80 6.95 14.46
N TRP A 97 -11.02 6.79 13.95
CA TRP A 97 -11.88 5.71 14.43
C TRP A 97 -11.34 4.35 14.00
N PRO A 98 -11.25 3.40 14.93
CA PRO A 98 -10.80 2.05 14.59
C PRO A 98 -11.88 1.32 13.81
N LEU A 99 -11.46 0.50 12.85
CA LEU A 99 -12.39 -0.40 12.15
C LEU A 99 -12.92 -1.45 13.16
N PRO A 100 -14.25 -1.60 13.31
CA PRO A 100 -14.84 -2.58 14.23
C PRO A 100 -14.47 -4.03 13.88
N PRO A 101 -14.45 -4.92 14.89
CA PRO A 101 -14.02 -6.32 14.71
C PRO A 101 -15.03 -7.17 13.91
N ASP A 102 -16.27 -6.75 13.79
CA ASP A 102 -17.32 -7.45 13.04
C ASP A 102 -17.37 -7.10 11.54
N ARG A 103 -16.57 -6.14 11.09
CA ARG A 103 -16.50 -5.79 9.68
C ARG A 103 -15.66 -6.80 8.90
N LEU A 104 -16.24 -7.39 7.88
CA LEU A 104 -15.53 -8.32 6.98
C LEU A 104 -14.45 -7.56 6.20
N THR A 105 -13.27 -8.14 6.08
CA THR A 105 -12.17 -7.60 5.28
C THR A 105 -11.75 -8.61 4.21
N PHE A 106 -11.33 -8.12 3.04
CA PHE A 106 -10.82 -9.01 2.00
C PHE A 106 -9.55 -9.76 2.44
N VAL A 107 -8.78 -9.20 3.37
CA VAL A 107 -7.51 -9.77 3.83
C VAL A 107 -7.73 -11.08 4.59
N GLU A 108 -8.77 -11.17 5.43
CA GLU A 108 -9.07 -12.43 6.13
C GLU A 108 -9.47 -13.54 5.15
N LEU A 109 -10.13 -13.21 4.03
CA LEU A 109 -10.46 -14.15 2.98
C LEU A 109 -9.19 -14.64 2.25
N LEU A 110 -8.26 -13.72 1.93
CA LEU A 110 -6.95 -14.08 1.38
C LEU A 110 -6.18 -14.97 2.35
N LYS A 111 -6.13 -14.63 3.64
CA LYS A 111 -5.47 -15.44 4.67
C LYS A 111 -6.08 -16.84 4.77
N ALA A 112 -7.41 -16.92 4.80
CA ALA A 112 -8.14 -18.20 4.84
C ALA A 112 -7.87 -19.06 3.59
N SER A 113 -7.64 -18.44 2.43
CA SER A 113 -7.30 -19.15 1.18
C SER A 113 -5.84 -19.60 1.10
N GLY A 114 -5.02 -19.31 2.12
CA GLY A 114 -3.63 -19.74 2.21
C GLY A 114 -2.58 -18.71 1.81
N TYR A 115 -2.96 -17.49 1.47
CA TYR A 115 -1.98 -16.42 1.30
C TYR A 115 -1.23 -16.13 2.59
N TRP A 116 0.05 -15.79 2.49
CA TRP A 116 0.78 -15.12 3.55
C TRP A 116 0.47 -13.63 3.49
N THR A 117 -0.33 -13.16 4.45
CA THR A 117 -0.84 -11.79 4.47
C THR A 117 -0.04 -10.94 5.44
N VAL A 118 0.54 -9.83 4.98
CA VAL A 118 1.36 -8.94 5.80
C VAL A 118 0.98 -7.48 5.59
N ALA A 119 1.21 -6.67 6.62
CA ALA A 119 1.12 -5.22 6.55
C ALA A 119 2.38 -4.58 7.13
N ALA A 120 2.89 -3.54 6.49
CA ALA A 120 4.02 -2.77 7.01
C ALA A 120 3.83 -1.27 6.74
N GLY A 121 4.26 -0.46 7.72
CA GLY A 121 4.20 1.00 7.66
C GLY A 121 2.99 1.59 8.36
N LYS A 122 2.35 2.59 7.76
CA LYS A 122 1.18 3.26 8.34
C LYS A 122 -0.01 2.31 8.42
N TRP A 123 -0.44 1.99 9.63
CA TRP A 123 -1.58 1.10 9.84
C TRP A 123 -2.92 1.85 9.79
N HIS A 124 -3.21 2.64 10.78
CA HIS A 124 -4.35 3.58 10.90
C HIS A 124 -5.76 2.95 10.78
N LEU A 125 -5.89 1.65 11.15
CA LEU A 125 -7.16 0.92 11.16
C LEU A 125 -7.56 0.44 12.57
N GLY A 126 -6.81 0.84 13.60
CA GLY A 126 -6.99 0.36 14.96
C GLY A 126 -6.46 -1.06 15.17
N ASN A 127 -6.69 -1.61 16.37
CA ASN A 127 -6.08 -2.90 16.76
C ASN A 127 -6.97 -4.11 16.45
N PHE A 128 -8.28 -3.93 16.28
CA PHE A 128 -9.25 -5.03 16.18
C PHE A 128 -9.08 -5.94 14.97
N VAL A 129 -8.48 -5.43 13.90
CA VAL A 129 -8.35 -6.15 12.63
C VAL A 129 -6.90 -6.52 12.27
N LYS A 130 -5.95 -6.33 13.19
CA LYS A 130 -4.55 -6.72 12.98
C LYS A 130 -4.37 -8.24 12.87
N ASP A 131 -5.15 -9.02 13.59
CA ASP A 131 -5.13 -10.49 13.57
C ASP A 131 -5.57 -11.10 12.24
N ARG A 132 -6.17 -10.30 11.36
CA ARG A 132 -6.52 -10.67 9.98
C ARG A 132 -5.30 -10.82 9.07
N PHE A 133 -4.18 -10.25 9.48
CA PHE A 133 -2.88 -10.46 8.85
C PHE A 133 -2.10 -11.56 9.59
N ASN A 134 -1.16 -12.19 8.90
CA ASN A 134 -0.20 -13.08 9.55
C ASN A 134 0.84 -12.27 10.34
N GLU A 135 1.21 -11.10 9.83
CA GLU A 135 2.16 -10.21 10.48
C GLU A 135 1.85 -8.74 10.16
N VAL A 136 1.93 -7.87 11.16
CA VAL A 136 1.81 -6.41 11.01
C VAL A 136 3.03 -5.75 11.65
N ARG A 137 3.77 -4.99 10.87
CA ARG A 137 4.89 -4.13 11.33
C ARG A 137 4.49 -2.67 11.17
N GLU A 138 3.91 -2.13 12.20
CA GLU A 138 3.44 -0.76 12.21
C GLU A 138 4.62 0.23 12.30
N ALA A 139 4.57 1.29 11.51
CA ALA A 139 5.52 2.38 11.63
C ALA A 139 5.37 3.11 12.97
N ASP A 140 6.48 3.56 13.51
CA ASP A 140 6.46 4.40 14.72
C ASP A 140 5.90 5.79 14.36
N VAL A 141 4.68 6.04 14.80
CA VAL A 141 3.97 7.32 14.61
C VAL A 141 4.09 8.24 15.82
N SER A 142 4.92 7.92 16.81
CA SER A 142 5.04 8.69 18.06
C SER A 142 5.42 10.16 17.81
N GLY A 143 6.16 10.43 16.74
CA GLY A 143 6.50 11.79 16.31
C GLY A 143 5.40 12.56 15.57
N PHE A 144 4.29 11.90 15.18
CA PHE A 144 3.17 12.51 14.44
C PHE A 144 1.99 12.89 15.34
N GLN A 145 1.95 12.40 16.57
CA GLN A 145 0.85 12.72 17.48
C GLN A 145 1.08 14.11 18.05
N LEU A 146 0.18 15.03 17.72
CA LEU A 146 0.04 16.26 18.51
C LEU A 146 -0.23 15.85 19.96
N PRO A 147 0.54 16.37 20.93
CA PRO A 147 0.31 16.06 22.32
C PRO A 147 -1.13 16.46 22.67
N THR A 148 -1.92 15.52 23.20
CA THR A 148 -3.32 15.76 23.59
C THR A 148 -3.43 15.83 25.12
N GLY A 149 -4.39 16.57 25.63
CA GLY A 149 -4.69 16.65 27.06
C GLY A 149 -3.52 17.20 27.91
N GLN A 150 -3.11 16.45 28.93
CA GLN A 150 -2.09 16.86 29.90
C GLN A 150 -0.71 17.05 29.23
N ALA A 151 -0.33 16.19 28.31
CA ALA A 151 0.96 16.26 27.60
C ALA A 151 1.11 17.54 26.77
N ALA A 152 0.02 18.04 26.16
CA ALA A 152 0.01 19.32 25.45
C ALA A 152 0.22 20.50 26.40
N LYS A 153 -0.37 20.43 27.61
CA LYS A 153 -0.22 21.48 28.65
C LYS A 153 1.19 21.52 29.25
N GLU A 154 1.85 20.36 29.32
CA GLU A 154 3.20 20.23 29.91
C GLU A 154 4.32 20.51 28.89
N GLY A 155 4.00 20.81 27.62
CA GLY A 155 5.00 21.08 26.57
C GLY A 155 5.91 19.89 26.28
N LYS A 156 5.50 18.67 26.63
CA LYS A 156 6.27 17.46 26.35
C LYS A 156 6.23 17.18 24.84
N ILE A 157 7.32 17.54 24.16
CA ILE A 157 7.57 17.12 22.80
C ILE A 157 8.04 15.69 22.88
N THR A 158 7.27 14.74 22.36
CA THR A 158 7.75 13.38 22.11
C THR A 158 8.91 13.44 21.14
N GLN A 159 9.94 12.62 21.35
CA GLN A 159 11.12 12.59 20.50
C GLN A 159 10.70 12.40 19.04
N LYS A 160 11.02 13.38 18.19
CA LYS A 160 10.65 13.36 16.79
C LYS A 160 11.41 12.24 16.07
N VAL A 161 10.70 11.31 15.44
CA VAL A 161 11.30 10.35 14.52
C VAL A 161 11.76 11.11 13.28
N ILE A 162 13.01 10.95 12.88
CA ILE A 162 13.60 11.62 11.71
C ILE A 162 14.21 10.61 10.74
N GLY A 163 14.49 11.06 9.52
CA GLY A 163 15.12 10.25 8.50
C GLY A 163 14.19 9.17 7.91
N ASP A 164 14.76 8.06 7.48
CA ASP A 164 14.04 7.01 6.76
C ASP A 164 12.94 6.33 7.59
N ALA A 165 13.10 6.18 8.89
CA ALA A 165 12.07 5.64 9.76
C ALA A 165 10.77 6.45 9.74
N ARG A 166 10.88 7.77 9.51
CA ARG A 166 9.72 8.65 9.37
C ARG A 166 8.90 8.39 8.11
N SER A 167 9.49 7.83 7.07
CA SER A 167 8.76 7.47 5.84
C SER A 167 7.66 6.42 6.08
N GLY A 168 7.76 5.64 7.17
CA GLY A 168 6.95 4.47 7.41
C GLY A 168 7.28 3.27 6.52
N CYS A 169 8.31 3.38 5.67
CA CYS A 169 8.65 2.37 4.66
C CYS A 169 9.81 1.46 5.05
N ASP A 170 10.48 1.73 6.17
CA ASP A 170 11.69 1.02 6.63
C ASP A 170 11.46 -0.48 6.86
N GLN A 171 10.22 -0.89 7.18
CA GLN A 171 9.84 -2.29 7.39
C GLN A 171 9.35 -3.00 6.12
N TRP A 172 9.25 -2.35 4.97
CA TRP A 172 8.71 -2.95 3.75
C TRP A 172 9.58 -4.10 3.22
N VAL A 173 10.87 -3.86 3.02
CA VAL A 173 11.81 -4.91 2.58
C VAL A 173 12.00 -5.98 3.66
N PRO A 174 12.21 -5.65 4.95
CA PRO A 174 12.32 -6.66 6.00
C PRO A 174 11.12 -7.61 6.11
N ILE A 175 9.88 -7.12 5.95
CA ILE A 175 8.70 -7.99 6.01
C ILE A 175 8.58 -8.88 4.78
N LEU A 176 8.97 -8.39 3.59
CA LEU A 176 9.00 -9.19 2.36
C LEU A 176 10.05 -10.32 2.45
N LYS A 177 11.21 -10.04 3.05
CA LYS A 177 12.27 -11.06 3.29
C LYS A 177 11.83 -12.16 4.24
N ALA A 178 10.94 -11.87 5.18
CA ALA A 178 10.45 -12.82 6.17
C ALA A 178 9.40 -13.81 5.63
N ARG A 179 8.89 -13.62 4.39
CA ARG A 179 7.80 -14.43 3.85
C ARG A 179 8.16 -15.91 3.72
N PRO A 180 7.22 -16.84 3.97
CA PRO A 180 7.35 -18.24 3.59
C PRO A 180 7.40 -18.41 2.05
N LYS A 181 8.42 -19.11 1.52
CA LYS A 181 8.62 -19.24 0.07
C LYS A 181 7.59 -20.14 -0.64
N ASN A 182 6.84 -20.93 0.12
CA ASN A 182 5.86 -21.90 -0.36
C ASN A 182 4.41 -21.39 -0.34
N LYS A 183 4.20 -20.12 -0.03
CA LYS A 183 2.86 -19.49 -0.02
C LYS A 183 2.85 -18.28 -0.95
N PRO A 184 1.71 -18.01 -1.61
CA PRO A 184 1.53 -16.73 -2.28
C PRO A 184 1.48 -15.61 -1.24
N LEU A 185 1.95 -14.42 -1.63
CA LEU A 185 2.08 -13.25 -0.77
C LEU A 185 0.94 -12.26 -1.04
N PHE A 186 0.34 -11.74 0.02
CA PHE A 186 -0.36 -10.46 0.00
C PHE A 186 0.37 -9.48 0.93
N ALA A 187 0.85 -8.37 0.40
CA ALA A 187 1.53 -7.34 1.18
C ALA A 187 0.80 -5.98 1.06
N TRP A 188 0.34 -5.44 2.19
CA TRP A 188 -0.16 -4.09 2.37
C TRP A 188 0.98 -3.20 2.83
N LEU A 189 1.60 -2.47 1.91
CA LEU A 189 2.76 -1.62 2.17
C LEU A 189 2.30 -0.15 2.15
N ALA A 190 2.13 0.44 3.32
CA ALA A 190 1.60 1.78 3.45
C ALA A 190 2.65 2.74 3.99
N ALA A 191 2.90 3.83 3.27
CA ALA A 191 3.81 4.89 3.68
C ALA A 191 3.17 5.83 4.70
N LEU A 192 4.02 6.59 5.39
CA LEU A 192 3.67 7.87 5.99
C LEU A 192 3.97 9.02 5.00
N ASP A 193 4.91 8.81 4.08
CA ASP A 193 5.21 9.78 3.04
C ASP A 193 4.07 9.92 2.02
N PRO A 194 3.83 11.15 1.54
CA PRO A 194 4.37 12.45 1.91
C PRO A 194 3.48 13.24 2.90
N HIS A 195 3.02 12.62 3.99
CA HIS A 195 2.22 13.29 5.03
C HIS A 195 3.04 14.31 5.84
N ARG A 196 2.42 15.43 6.20
CA ARG A 196 3.03 16.41 7.13
C ARG A 196 3.34 15.79 8.50
N ASP A 197 4.34 16.30 9.27
CA ASP A 197 5.22 17.43 8.95
C ASP A 197 6.36 16.96 8.05
N TYR A 198 6.92 17.87 7.25
CA TYR A 198 8.05 17.57 6.38
C TYR A 198 9.40 17.77 7.10
N ASP A 199 10.39 16.96 6.74
CA ASP A 199 11.76 17.08 7.22
C ASP A 199 12.67 17.68 6.14
N GLU A 200 13.53 18.61 6.55
CA GLU A 200 14.60 19.11 5.68
C GLU A 200 15.78 18.11 5.63
N GLY A 201 16.47 18.08 4.51
CA GLY A 201 17.72 17.33 4.37
C GLY A 201 17.57 15.81 4.26
N ILE A 202 16.38 15.31 3.89
CA ILE A 202 16.13 13.87 3.69
C ILE A 202 16.69 13.33 2.37
N LEU A 203 17.09 14.21 1.46
CA LEU A 203 17.70 13.87 0.18
C LEU A 203 19.06 14.59 0.03
N ASP A 204 20.03 13.93 -0.58
CA ASP A 204 21.32 14.54 -0.97
C ASP A 204 21.14 15.70 -1.96
N LYS A 205 20.10 15.60 -2.79
CA LYS A 205 19.73 16.63 -3.78
C LYS A 205 18.27 17.02 -3.58
N PRO A 206 17.97 17.94 -2.65
CA PRO A 206 16.61 18.37 -2.39
C PRO A 206 16.00 19.13 -3.58
N HIS A 207 14.67 19.19 -3.65
CA HIS A 207 13.97 20.03 -4.59
C HIS A 207 14.15 21.50 -4.19
N LYS A 208 14.22 22.37 -5.21
CA LYS A 208 14.39 23.80 -4.98
C LYS A 208 13.05 24.50 -5.09
N PRO A 209 12.75 25.48 -4.22
CA PRO A 209 11.49 26.21 -4.22
C PRO A 209 11.13 26.84 -5.58
N GLU A 210 12.13 27.32 -6.34
CA GLU A 210 11.93 27.90 -7.67
C GLU A 210 11.50 26.87 -8.73
N ASN A 211 11.69 25.58 -8.48
CA ASN A 211 11.42 24.51 -9.43
C ASN A 211 10.14 23.70 -9.14
N VAL A 212 9.33 24.12 -8.17
CA VAL A 212 8.06 23.43 -7.88
C VAL A 212 6.93 23.94 -8.76
N ARG A 213 5.96 23.08 -9.05
CA ARG A 213 4.68 23.42 -9.68
C ARG A 213 3.62 23.60 -8.59
N LEU A 214 3.13 24.83 -8.43
CA LEU A 214 2.02 25.11 -7.55
C LEU A 214 0.69 24.95 -8.30
N PRO A 215 -0.35 24.36 -7.67
CA PRO A 215 -1.71 24.44 -8.20
C PRO A 215 -2.20 25.90 -8.33
N PRO A 216 -3.09 26.19 -9.29
CA PRO A 216 -3.52 27.57 -9.57
C PRO A 216 -4.29 28.25 -8.41
N TYR A 217 -4.78 27.47 -7.45
CA TYR A 217 -5.49 27.94 -6.25
C TYR A 217 -4.56 28.16 -5.05
N VAL A 218 -3.26 27.87 -5.17
CA VAL A 218 -2.27 28.13 -4.12
C VAL A 218 -1.55 29.45 -4.41
N ALA A 219 -1.50 30.34 -3.42
CA ALA A 219 -0.78 31.59 -3.53
C ALA A 219 0.71 31.34 -3.81
N ASP A 220 1.23 31.95 -4.86
CA ASP A 220 2.64 31.83 -5.25
C ASP A 220 3.50 32.73 -4.35
N THR A 221 3.96 32.16 -3.24
CA THR A 221 4.84 32.80 -2.28
C THR A 221 6.08 31.93 -2.07
N LEU A 222 7.17 32.54 -1.60
CA LEU A 222 8.37 31.76 -1.21
C LEU A 222 8.05 30.72 -0.15
N LYS A 223 7.14 31.00 0.78
CA LYS A 223 6.70 30.04 1.82
C LYS A 223 5.98 28.84 1.21
N SER A 224 5.02 29.08 0.32
CA SER A 224 4.30 27.99 -0.40
C SER A 224 5.27 27.14 -1.23
N ARG A 225 6.20 27.79 -1.96
CA ARG A 225 7.19 27.09 -2.75
C ARG A 225 8.15 26.23 -1.94
N LYS A 226 8.60 26.72 -0.77
CA LYS A 226 9.43 25.94 0.17
C LYS A 226 8.67 24.72 0.69
N ASP A 227 7.43 24.90 1.08
CA ASP A 227 6.59 23.84 1.59
C ASP A 227 6.34 22.73 0.53
N TYR A 228 6.08 23.12 -0.71
CA TYR A 228 5.97 22.17 -1.84
C TYR A 228 7.31 21.50 -2.19
N ALA A 229 8.43 22.16 -2.02
CA ALA A 229 9.74 21.55 -2.26
C ALA A 229 10.01 20.40 -1.26
N LEU A 230 9.69 20.61 0.02
CA LEU A 230 9.78 19.57 1.05
C LEU A 230 8.79 18.41 0.81
N TYR A 231 7.57 18.72 0.40
CA TYR A 231 6.59 17.71 -0.01
C TYR A 231 7.13 16.85 -1.18
N TYR A 232 7.78 17.45 -2.18
CA TYR A 232 8.40 16.72 -3.29
C TYR A 232 9.61 15.88 -2.83
N ASP A 233 10.33 16.33 -1.82
CA ASP A 233 11.43 15.53 -1.25
C ASP A 233 10.92 14.25 -0.63
N GLU A 234 9.80 14.29 0.08
CA GLU A 234 9.18 13.09 0.66
C GLU A 234 8.59 12.16 -0.42
N ILE A 235 7.99 12.69 -1.48
CA ILE A 235 7.58 11.87 -2.63
C ILE A 235 8.78 11.15 -3.25
N THR A 236 9.91 11.82 -3.39
CA THR A 236 11.14 11.20 -3.92
C THR A 236 11.71 10.15 -2.97
N ARG A 237 11.59 10.36 -1.65
CA ARG A 237 11.95 9.34 -0.66
C ARG A 237 11.04 8.11 -0.76
N LEU A 238 9.74 8.29 -0.85
CA LEU A 238 8.77 7.22 -1.11
C LEU A 238 9.12 6.43 -2.37
N ASP A 239 9.39 7.13 -3.48
CA ASP A 239 9.77 6.50 -4.76
C ASP A 239 11.01 5.59 -4.62
N ARG A 240 12.01 6.00 -3.81
CA ARG A 240 13.18 5.17 -3.49
C ARG A 240 12.77 3.88 -2.79
N PHE A 241 11.87 3.93 -1.82
CA PHE A 241 11.37 2.73 -1.13
C PHE A 241 10.55 1.82 -2.05
N VAL A 242 9.79 2.38 -2.98
CA VAL A 242 9.13 1.59 -4.05
C VAL A 242 10.19 0.87 -4.89
N GLY A 243 11.28 1.55 -5.23
CA GLY A 243 12.43 0.95 -5.92
C GLY A 243 13.00 -0.25 -5.15
N ASN A 244 13.21 -0.11 -3.83
CA ASN A 244 13.73 -1.18 -2.98
C ASN A 244 12.78 -2.39 -2.92
N VAL A 245 11.45 -2.17 -2.91
CA VAL A 245 10.45 -3.26 -2.99
C VAL A 245 10.58 -4.00 -4.31
N ILE A 246 10.68 -3.29 -5.43
CA ILE A 246 10.82 -3.90 -6.77
C ILE A 246 12.10 -4.74 -6.83
N GLU A 247 13.22 -4.22 -6.33
CA GLU A 247 14.49 -4.92 -6.26
C GLU A 247 14.39 -6.19 -5.43
N GLU A 248 13.78 -6.12 -4.24
CA GLU A 248 13.54 -7.29 -3.40
C GLU A 248 12.69 -8.37 -4.09
N LEU A 249 11.65 -7.98 -4.83
CA LEU A 249 10.84 -8.93 -5.60
C LEU A 249 11.65 -9.62 -6.71
N HIS A 250 12.60 -8.90 -7.33
CA HIS A 250 13.54 -9.48 -8.30
C HIS A 250 14.54 -10.43 -7.63
N GLU A 251 15.13 -10.05 -6.49
CA GLU A 251 16.06 -10.90 -5.73
C GLU A 251 15.40 -12.22 -5.31
N GLN A 252 14.12 -12.17 -4.96
CA GLN A 252 13.33 -13.37 -4.62
C GLN A 252 12.85 -14.16 -5.84
N ASN A 253 13.08 -13.70 -7.07
CA ASN A 253 12.60 -14.30 -8.33
C ASN A 253 11.06 -14.45 -8.37
N ILE A 254 10.32 -13.49 -7.80
CA ILE A 254 8.85 -13.49 -7.78
C ILE A 254 8.23 -12.30 -8.53
N PHE A 255 9.02 -11.33 -8.97
CA PHE A 255 8.54 -10.12 -9.64
C PHE A 255 7.62 -10.44 -10.83
N GLU A 256 7.99 -11.41 -11.67
CA GLU A 256 7.22 -11.82 -12.86
C GLU A 256 5.82 -12.39 -12.52
N ASN A 257 5.63 -12.94 -11.31
CA ASN A 257 4.36 -13.46 -10.81
C ASN A 257 3.79 -12.59 -9.68
N THR A 258 4.05 -11.27 -9.73
CA THR A 258 3.56 -10.33 -8.73
C THR A 258 2.72 -9.25 -9.40
N PHE A 259 1.46 -9.14 -8.95
CA PHE A 259 0.60 -8.01 -9.22
C PHE A 259 0.95 -6.88 -8.26
N ILE A 260 1.33 -5.72 -8.77
CA ILE A 260 1.63 -4.53 -7.97
C ILE A 260 0.59 -3.47 -8.26
N LEU A 261 -0.05 -2.95 -7.21
CA LEU A 261 -0.93 -1.78 -7.28
C LEU A 261 -0.35 -0.65 -6.43
N PHE A 262 -0.25 0.54 -6.99
CA PHE A 262 0.12 1.77 -6.29
C PHE A 262 -1.01 2.79 -6.34
N ILE A 263 -1.38 3.32 -5.17
CA ILE A 263 -2.35 4.42 -5.00
C ILE A 263 -1.91 5.37 -3.90
N SER A 264 -2.68 6.46 -3.69
CA SER A 264 -2.69 7.25 -2.45
C SER A 264 -4.01 7.07 -1.71
N ASP A 265 -4.01 7.23 -0.39
CA ASP A 265 -5.23 7.14 0.43
C ASP A 265 -6.06 8.42 0.46
N ASN A 266 -5.50 9.56 0.08
CA ASN A 266 -6.19 10.83 -0.17
C ASN A 266 -5.29 11.81 -0.95
N GLY A 267 -5.80 12.99 -1.29
CA GLY A 267 -5.04 14.05 -1.95
C GLY A 267 -4.02 14.72 -1.05
N ARG A 268 -3.21 15.61 -1.63
CA ARG A 268 -2.11 16.30 -0.94
C ARG A 268 -2.58 17.11 0.29
N PRO A 269 -1.71 17.31 1.31
CA PRO A 269 -2.11 17.94 2.57
C PRO A 269 -2.02 19.48 2.48
N PHE A 270 -2.68 20.05 1.48
CA PHE A 270 -2.75 21.50 1.24
C PHE A 270 -4.19 21.98 1.16
N PRO A 271 -4.43 23.30 1.31
CA PRO A 271 -5.78 23.88 1.20
C PRO A 271 -6.46 23.50 -0.11
N ARG A 272 -7.76 23.15 -0.06
CA ARG A 272 -8.61 22.72 -1.16
C ARG A 272 -8.32 21.29 -1.68
N ASP A 273 -7.37 20.56 -1.11
CA ASP A 273 -7.02 19.21 -1.51
C ASP A 273 -7.59 18.18 -0.52
N LYS A 274 -6.78 17.66 0.40
CA LYS A 274 -7.22 16.72 1.45
C LYS A 274 -8.45 17.26 2.20
N THR A 275 -9.36 16.36 2.59
CA THR A 275 -10.64 16.63 3.25
C THR A 275 -11.71 17.29 2.36
N THR A 276 -11.50 17.36 1.05
CA THR A 276 -12.49 17.88 0.10
C THR A 276 -12.90 16.82 -0.93
N LEU A 277 -14.05 17.05 -1.58
CA LEU A 277 -14.56 16.19 -2.66
C LEU A 277 -14.18 16.68 -4.06
N TYR A 278 -13.24 17.61 -4.15
CA TYR A 278 -12.64 17.97 -5.44
C TYR A 278 -11.71 16.87 -5.93
N ASP A 279 -11.42 16.83 -7.22
CA ASP A 279 -10.45 15.90 -7.80
C ASP A 279 -9.12 15.92 -7.04
N SER A 280 -8.68 17.10 -6.60
CA SER A 280 -7.46 17.25 -5.82
C SER A 280 -7.50 16.58 -4.44
N GLY A 281 -8.70 16.27 -3.93
CA GLY A 281 -8.88 15.57 -2.64
C GLY A 281 -9.12 14.07 -2.80
N ILE A 282 -9.96 13.66 -3.76
CA ILE A 282 -10.40 12.25 -3.88
C ILE A 282 -9.83 11.51 -5.10
N LYS A 283 -9.31 12.20 -6.11
CA LYS A 283 -8.65 11.54 -7.23
C LYS A 283 -7.27 11.04 -6.80
N THR A 284 -6.94 9.80 -7.17
CA THR A 284 -5.71 9.15 -6.73
C THR A 284 -4.87 8.69 -7.92
N PRO A 285 -3.52 8.68 -7.85
CA PRO A 285 -2.75 7.93 -8.81
C PRO A 285 -3.15 6.46 -8.71
N PHE A 286 -3.31 5.77 -9.83
CA PHE A 286 -3.69 4.37 -9.85
C PHE A 286 -2.86 3.66 -10.91
N ILE A 287 -1.82 2.97 -10.46
CA ILE A 287 -0.82 2.32 -11.32
C ILE A 287 -0.84 0.83 -11.03
N ILE A 288 -1.12 0.03 -12.07
CA ILE A 288 -1.05 -1.43 -12.02
C ILE A 288 0.18 -1.88 -12.81
N HIS A 289 0.97 -2.76 -12.20
CA HIS A 289 2.05 -3.46 -12.88
C HIS A 289 1.92 -4.97 -12.65
N TRP A 290 1.80 -5.72 -13.74
CA TRP A 290 1.80 -7.18 -13.70
C TRP A 290 2.42 -7.72 -14.98
N PRO A 291 3.68 -8.14 -14.95
CA PRO A 291 4.38 -8.63 -16.14
C PRO A 291 3.61 -9.72 -16.85
N LYS A 292 3.61 -9.71 -18.20
CA LYS A 292 2.93 -10.67 -19.08
C LYS A 292 1.41 -10.67 -19.06
N HIS A 293 0.76 -10.00 -18.11
CA HIS A 293 -0.69 -9.93 -17.97
C HIS A 293 -1.24 -8.56 -18.32
N VAL A 294 -0.50 -7.50 -18.00
CA VAL A 294 -0.87 -6.11 -18.29
C VAL A 294 0.00 -5.58 -19.43
N LYS A 295 -0.62 -4.97 -20.44
CA LYS A 295 0.10 -4.37 -21.57
C LYS A 295 0.94 -3.18 -21.09
N PRO A 296 2.27 -3.19 -21.31
CA PRO A 296 3.13 -2.09 -20.92
C PRO A 296 2.73 -0.76 -21.56
N ASN A 297 2.97 0.32 -20.86
CA ASN A 297 2.72 1.71 -21.27
C ASN A 297 1.27 1.95 -21.75
N SER A 298 0.32 1.26 -21.11
CA SER A 298 -1.10 1.43 -21.41
C SER A 298 -1.77 2.41 -20.44
N LYS A 299 -2.85 3.04 -20.92
CA LYS A 299 -3.70 3.92 -20.11
C LYS A 299 -5.15 3.51 -20.25
N SER A 300 -5.90 3.61 -19.18
CA SER A 300 -7.35 3.44 -19.16
C SER A 300 -8.00 4.71 -18.64
N ASP A 301 -9.06 5.14 -19.28
CA ASP A 301 -9.96 6.22 -18.84
C ASP A 301 -11.23 5.69 -18.18
N SER A 302 -11.33 4.37 -17.97
CA SER A 302 -12.41 3.76 -17.20
C SER A 302 -12.46 4.33 -15.80
N LEU A 303 -13.68 4.56 -15.32
CA LEU A 303 -13.91 4.98 -13.94
C LEU A 303 -13.63 3.81 -12.99
N VAL A 304 -12.80 4.08 -11.98
CA VAL A 304 -12.44 3.11 -10.93
C VAL A 304 -12.66 3.76 -9.58
N SER A 305 -13.26 3.03 -8.68
CA SER A 305 -13.39 3.40 -7.26
C SER A 305 -12.40 2.60 -6.41
N SER A 306 -11.98 3.17 -5.29
CA SER A 306 -11.11 2.45 -4.35
C SER A 306 -11.75 1.21 -3.72
N ILE A 307 -13.09 1.08 -3.74
CA ILE A 307 -13.80 -0.13 -3.30
C ILE A 307 -13.69 -1.28 -4.30
N ASP A 308 -13.35 -1.02 -5.57
CA ASP A 308 -13.12 -2.06 -6.59
C ASP A 308 -11.83 -2.87 -6.35
N ILE A 309 -10.94 -2.37 -5.48
CA ILE A 309 -9.63 -2.99 -5.19
C ILE A 309 -9.79 -4.35 -4.54
N ALA A 310 -10.66 -4.47 -3.54
CA ALA A 310 -10.86 -5.72 -2.82
C ALA A 310 -11.46 -6.84 -3.69
N PRO A 311 -12.52 -6.62 -4.48
CA PRO A 311 -13.00 -7.59 -5.46
C PRO A 311 -11.92 -8.03 -6.45
N ALA A 312 -11.13 -7.08 -6.98
CA ALA A 312 -10.04 -7.39 -7.90
C ALA A 312 -8.96 -8.29 -7.25
N PHE A 313 -8.58 -8.03 -5.99
CA PHE A 313 -7.63 -8.88 -5.28
C PHE A 313 -8.17 -10.28 -4.99
N LEU A 314 -9.46 -10.40 -4.68
CA LEU A 314 -10.12 -11.69 -4.49
C LEU A 314 -10.17 -12.48 -5.80
N GLU A 315 -10.51 -11.84 -6.91
CA GLU A 315 -10.50 -12.46 -8.24
C GLU A 315 -9.10 -12.97 -8.63
N LEU A 316 -8.06 -12.16 -8.41
CA LEU A 316 -6.66 -12.58 -8.60
C LEU A 316 -6.28 -13.82 -7.77
N ALA A 317 -6.89 -13.96 -6.59
CA ALA A 317 -6.70 -15.12 -5.73
C ALA A 317 -7.60 -16.31 -6.08
N GLY A 318 -8.47 -16.18 -7.08
CA GLY A 318 -9.46 -17.21 -7.47
C GLY A 318 -10.61 -17.35 -6.47
N LEU A 319 -10.95 -16.28 -5.74
CA LEU A 319 -12.00 -16.23 -4.74
C LEU A 319 -13.21 -15.45 -5.24
N SER A 320 -14.39 -15.84 -4.78
CA SER A 320 -15.61 -15.10 -5.05
C SER A 320 -15.70 -13.85 -4.17
N THR A 321 -16.20 -12.76 -4.73
CA THR A 321 -16.50 -11.54 -3.98
C THR A 321 -17.75 -11.75 -3.12
N PRO A 322 -17.69 -11.46 -1.80
CA PRO A 322 -18.86 -11.47 -0.94
C PRO A 322 -19.90 -10.44 -1.38
N THR A 323 -21.19 -10.76 -1.22
CA THR A 323 -22.30 -9.87 -1.61
C THR A 323 -22.40 -8.58 -0.78
N ILE A 324 -21.70 -8.52 0.36
CA ILE A 324 -21.61 -7.32 1.19
C ILE A 324 -20.58 -6.31 0.64
N PHE A 325 -19.69 -6.70 -0.26
CA PHE A 325 -18.75 -5.80 -0.92
C PHE A 325 -19.47 -5.06 -2.04
N GLU A 326 -19.19 -3.78 -2.20
CA GLU A 326 -19.91 -2.89 -3.12
C GLU A 326 -19.07 -2.48 -4.35
N GLY A 327 -17.81 -2.90 -4.40
CA GLY A 327 -16.93 -2.70 -5.55
C GLY A 327 -17.10 -3.75 -6.64
#